data_65a498987476dee3b9d693bc4bedce34
#
_entry.id   65a498987476dee3b9d693bc4bedce34
#
_cell.length_a   1.000
_cell.length_b   1.000
_cell.length_c   1.000
_cell.angle_alpha   90.00
_cell.angle_beta   90.00
_cell.angle_gamma   90.00
#
_symmetry.space_group_name_H-M   'P 1'
#
loop_
_entity.id
_entity.type
_entity.pdbx_description
1 polymer ?
#
loop_
_entity_poly.entity_id
_entity_poly.type
_entity_poly.pdbx_seq_one_letter_code
_entity_poly.pdbx_strand_id
1 'polypeptide(L)'
;MRILLISSAYNGLTQRAHVELDALGHEVSITLALSPAEIAKAVALFEPELILCPFLREKIPADIWQHYTCIIIHPGIKGDRGPSSLDWAITDNVKDWGVTALQAIEEMDAGDIWASANFPMRSASKASIYRQEVTRTAITLMRDTVERVASGTFTPEPLDYAQDDVRGTLRPLMRQTDRSIGTATRL
;
A
#
# COMPACT_ATOMS: atom_id res chain seq x y z
N MET A 1 20.53 -1.31 -1.59
CA MET A 1 19.81 -1.09 -2.88
C MET A 1 19.25 0.32 -2.92
N ARG A 2 19.03 0.86 -4.13
CA ARG A 2 18.39 2.17 -4.34
C ARG A 2 16.87 1.99 -4.36
N ILE A 3 16.18 2.60 -3.38
CA ILE A 3 14.73 2.49 -3.21
C ILE A 3 14.09 3.86 -3.43
N LEU A 4 13.17 3.97 -4.40
CA LEU A 4 12.37 5.16 -4.60
C LEU A 4 11.01 5.01 -3.91
N LEU A 5 10.71 5.87 -2.97
CA LEU A 5 9.38 5.99 -2.40
C LEU A 5 8.54 6.94 -3.25
N ILE A 6 7.45 6.44 -3.84
CA ILE A 6 6.47 7.26 -4.55
C ILE A 6 5.23 7.40 -3.66
N SER A 7 4.84 8.62 -3.32
CA SER A 7 3.76 8.85 -2.37
C SER A 7 2.91 10.06 -2.77
N SER A 8 1.60 10.01 -2.53
CA SER A 8 0.72 11.17 -2.74
C SER A 8 0.91 12.26 -1.69
N ALA A 9 1.54 11.94 -0.55
CA ALA A 9 1.88 12.89 0.50
C ALA A 9 3.03 12.37 1.37
N TYR A 10 3.87 13.26 1.86
CA TYR A 10 4.90 12.94 2.85
C TYR A 10 4.28 12.80 4.26
N ASN A 11 3.38 11.83 4.41
CA ASN A 11 2.67 11.54 5.65
C ASN A 11 3.51 10.70 6.63
N GLY A 12 2.98 10.43 7.82
CA GLY A 12 3.71 9.69 8.85
C GLY A 12 4.15 8.29 8.44
N LEU A 13 3.39 7.59 7.59
CA LEU A 13 3.79 6.28 7.04
C LEU A 13 4.99 6.43 6.10
N THR A 14 4.92 7.38 5.17
CA THR A 14 6.02 7.65 4.21
C THR A 14 7.29 8.09 4.94
N GLN A 15 7.17 8.97 5.95
CA GLN A 15 8.29 9.41 6.77
C GLN A 15 8.95 8.24 7.50
N ARG A 16 8.15 7.39 8.12
CA ARG A 16 8.64 6.23 8.85
C ARG A 16 9.29 5.21 7.92
N ALA A 17 8.69 4.94 6.77
CA ALA A 17 9.29 4.07 5.75
C ALA A 17 10.67 4.57 5.32
N HIS A 18 10.82 5.87 5.05
CA HIS A 18 12.10 6.47 4.70
C HIS A 18 13.14 6.22 5.79
N VAL A 19 12.85 6.63 7.03
CA VAL A 19 13.80 6.52 8.14
C VAL A 19 14.21 5.07 8.41
N GLU A 20 13.27 4.13 8.38
CA GLU A 20 13.56 2.71 8.66
C GLU A 20 14.35 2.04 7.53
N LEU A 21 14.07 2.35 6.28
CA LEU A 21 14.81 1.79 5.15
C LEU A 21 16.22 2.39 5.04
N ASP A 22 16.38 3.68 5.30
CA ASP A 22 17.70 4.33 5.40
C ASP A 22 18.54 3.72 6.52
N ALA A 23 17.95 3.51 7.71
CA ALA A 23 18.63 2.86 8.84
C ALA A 23 19.04 1.40 8.56
N LEU A 24 18.41 0.72 7.60
CA LEU A 24 18.80 -0.60 7.11
C LEU A 24 19.94 -0.54 6.07
N GLY A 25 20.45 0.64 5.75
CA GLY A 25 21.56 0.84 4.83
C GLY A 25 21.16 0.92 3.36
N HIS A 26 19.89 1.18 3.05
CA HIS A 26 19.45 1.44 1.69
C HIS A 26 19.63 2.91 1.32
N GLU A 27 19.91 3.19 0.06
CA GLU A 27 19.85 4.55 -0.49
C GLU A 27 18.39 4.86 -0.84
N VAL A 28 17.76 5.76 -0.08
CA VAL A 28 16.31 6.02 -0.20
C VAL A 28 16.06 7.42 -0.72
N SER A 29 15.28 7.55 -1.78
CA SER A 29 14.77 8.82 -2.29
C SER A 29 13.25 8.84 -2.24
N ILE A 30 12.67 10.05 -2.22
CA ILE A 30 11.21 10.23 -2.18
C ILE A 30 10.79 11.17 -3.29
N THR A 31 9.73 10.80 -3.99
CA THR A 31 9.01 11.72 -4.88
C THR A 31 7.53 11.78 -4.53
N LEU A 32 6.94 12.96 -4.68
CA LEU A 32 5.48 13.11 -4.58
C LEU A 32 4.86 12.84 -5.95
N ALA A 33 3.79 12.04 -5.95
CA ALA A 33 3.03 11.69 -7.15
C ALA A 33 2.13 12.85 -7.60
N LEU A 34 2.74 13.99 -7.96
CA LEU A 34 2.02 15.19 -8.39
C LEU A 34 1.51 15.08 -9.84
N SER A 35 2.24 14.35 -10.66
CA SER A 35 1.86 14.04 -12.04
C SER A 35 2.65 12.82 -12.55
N PRO A 36 2.19 12.15 -13.63
CA PRO A 36 2.97 11.11 -14.30
C PRO A 36 4.36 11.57 -14.73
N ALA A 37 4.49 12.82 -15.21
CA ALA A 37 5.77 13.37 -15.63
C ALA A 37 6.77 13.55 -14.48
N GLU A 38 6.31 13.95 -13.29
CA GLU A 38 7.17 14.06 -12.10
C GLU A 38 7.61 12.68 -11.61
N ILE A 39 6.75 11.67 -11.68
CA ILE A 39 7.12 10.28 -11.36
C ILE A 39 8.21 9.80 -12.33
N ALA A 40 7.99 9.94 -13.64
CA ALA A 40 8.94 9.52 -14.66
C ALA A 40 10.30 10.22 -14.51
N LYS A 41 10.28 11.53 -14.24
CA LYS A 41 11.49 12.32 -13.99
C LYS A 41 12.26 11.82 -12.77
N ALA A 42 11.57 11.54 -11.66
CA ALA A 42 12.19 11.03 -10.45
C ALA A 42 12.81 9.64 -10.66
N VAL A 43 12.13 8.76 -11.39
CA VAL A 43 12.64 7.43 -11.74
C VAL A 43 13.89 7.55 -12.63
N ALA A 44 13.86 8.40 -13.67
CA ALA A 44 14.99 8.60 -14.56
C ALA A 44 16.22 9.22 -13.87
N LEU A 45 16.02 10.10 -12.89
CA LEU A 45 17.12 10.73 -12.15
C LEU A 45 17.73 9.81 -11.08
N PHE A 46 16.90 9.03 -10.42
CA PHE A 46 17.35 8.20 -9.30
C PHE A 46 17.74 6.78 -9.73
N GLU A 47 17.20 6.29 -10.86
CA GLU A 47 17.42 4.93 -11.38
C GLU A 47 17.26 3.85 -10.29
N PRO A 48 16.06 3.73 -9.69
CA PRO A 48 15.82 2.83 -8.55
C PRO A 48 15.93 1.36 -8.95
N GLU A 49 16.37 0.53 -8.00
CA GLU A 49 16.28 -0.94 -8.10
C GLU A 49 14.91 -1.45 -7.64
N LEU A 50 14.24 -0.66 -6.79
CA LEU A 50 12.91 -0.94 -6.26
C LEU A 50 12.12 0.34 -6.09
N ILE A 51 10.85 0.31 -6.47
CA ILE A 51 9.89 1.38 -6.20
C ILE A 51 8.90 0.87 -5.15
N LEU A 52 8.74 1.60 -4.04
CA LEU A 52 7.73 1.34 -3.01
C LEU A 52 6.74 2.51 -2.94
N CYS A 53 5.46 2.18 -2.85
CA CYS A 53 4.38 3.14 -2.80
C CYS A 53 3.63 3.03 -1.45
N PRO A 54 4.15 3.64 -0.37
CA PRO A 54 3.57 3.51 0.97
C PRO A 54 2.20 4.19 1.12
N PHE A 55 1.95 5.23 0.33
CA PHE A 55 0.68 5.94 0.32
C PHE A 55 0.45 6.56 -1.06
N LEU A 56 -0.33 5.89 -1.89
CA LEU A 56 -0.56 6.32 -3.26
C LEU A 56 -2.06 6.33 -3.58
N ARG A 57 -2.52 7.39 -4.25
CA ARG A 57 -3.88 7.56 -4.75
C ARG A 57 -3.93 7.51 -6.26
N GLU A 58 -2.83 7.91 -6.88
CA GLU A 58 -2.65 7.97 -8.33
C GLU A 58 -2.17 6.62 -8.86
N LYS A 59 -2.45 6.31 -10.10
CA LYS A 59 -1.85 5.15 -10.77
C LYS A 59 -0.38 5.41 -11.10
N ILE A 60 0.46 4.41 -10.95
CA ILE A 60 1.81 4.43 -11.51
C ILE A 60 1.70 4.34 -13.04
N PRO A 61 2.42 5.18 -13.79
CA PRO A 61 2.44 5.11 -15.26
C PRO A 61 2.89 3.74 -15.76
N ALA A 62 2.31 3.29 -16.87
CA ALA A 62 2.57 1.96 -17.43
C ALA A 62 4.04 1.75 -17.82
N ASP A 63 4.68 2.77 -18.38
CA ASP A 63 6.10 2.79 -18.70
C ASP A 63 7.03 2.62 -17.49
N ILE A 64 6.52 2.85 -16.28
CA ILE A 64 7.26 2.64 -15.04
C ILE A 64 7.03 1.21 -14.51
N TRP A 65 5.78 0.81 -14.24
CA TRP A 65 5.53 -0.51 -13.63
C TRP A 65 5.83 -1.69 -14.56
N GLN A 66 5.90 -1.48 -15.89
CA GLN A 66 6.33 -2.51 -16.84
C GLN A 66 7.85 -2.74 -16.85
N HIS A 67 8.65 -1.78 -16.39
CA HIS A 67 10.10 -1.85 -16.45
C HIS A 67 10.78 -1.91 -15.08
N TYR A 68 10.05 -1.57 -14.01
CA TYR A 68 10.55 -1.56 -12.65
C TYR A 68 9.69 -2.42 -11.74
N THR A 69 10.29 -3.03 -10.74
CA THR A 69 9.53 -3.64 -9.63
C THR A 69 8.89 -2.53 -8.81
N CYS A 70 7.57 -2.38 -8.95
CA CYS A 70 6.77 -1.38 -8.25
C CYS A 70 5.83 -2.06 -7.27
N ILE A 71 5.97 -1.80 -5.98
CA ILE A 71 5.18 -2.43 -4.92
C ILE A 71 4.26 -1.40 -4.28
N ILE A 72 2.97 -1.67 -4.34
CA ILE A 72 1.92 -0.89 -3.69
C ILE A 72 1.69 -1.43 -2.28
N ILE A 73 1.64 -0.56 -1.29
CA ILE A 73 1.24 -0.91 0.08
C ILE A 73 -0.23 -0.55 0.24
N HIS A 74 -1.06 -1.55 0.01
CA HIS A 74 -2.51 -1.41 0.07
C HIS A 74 -3.01 -1.66 1.50
N PRO A 75 -3.78 -0.73 2.12
CA PRO A 75 -4.31 -0.90 3.48
C PRO A 75 -5.57 -1.78 3.49
N GLY A 76 -5.47 -2.97 2.93
CA GLY A 76 -6.52 -3.97 2.77
C GLY A 76 -5.98 -5.39 2.93
N ILE A 77 -6.87 -6.33 3.23
CA ILE A 77 -6.57 -7.77 3.22
C ILE A 77 -6.30 -8.24 1.79
N LYS A 78 -5.72 -9.43 1.63
CA LYS A 78 -5.59 -10.06 0.30
C LYS A 78 -6.91 -9.99 -0.46
N GLY A 79 -6.90 -9.52 -1.70
CA GLY A 79 -8.07 -9.41 -2.58
C GLY A 79 -8.98 -8.21 -2.35
N ASP A 80 -8.80 -7.45 -1.29
CA ASP A 80 -9.44 -6.14 -1.16
C ASP A 80 -8.83 -5.17 -2.17
N ARG A 81 -9.67 -4.41 -2.87
CA ARG A 81 -9.25 -3.58 -3.98
C ARG A 81 -9.94 -2.22 -3.98
N GLY A 82 -9.21 -1.21 -4.41
CA GLY A 82 -9.73 0.12 -4.65
C GLY A 82 -9.50 1.13 -3.51
N PRO A 83 -9.86 2.37 -3.74
CA PRO A 83 -9.67 3.45 -2.77
C PRO A 83 -10.61 3.30 -1.56
N SER A 84 -10.25 3.90 -0.44
CA SER A 84 -11.07 3.88 0.81
C SER A 84 -11.22 2.51 1.48
N SER A 85 -10.33 1.59 1.23
CA SER A 85 -10.33 0.23 1.77
C SER A 85 -10.62 0.20 3.30
N LEU A 86 -9.87 0.94 4.11
CA LEU A 86 -10.08 1.01 5.55
C LEU A 86 -11.42 1.68 5.93
N ASP A 87 -11.91 2.64 5.14
CA ASP A 87 -13.24 3.25 5.39
C ASP A 87 -14.34 2.21 5.23
N TRP A 88 -14.26 1.39 4.19
CA TRP A 88 -15.21 0.30 3.96
C TRP A 88 -15.14 -0.75 5.06
N ALA A 89 -13.94 -1.13 5.49
CA ALA A 89 -13.77 -2.07 6.59
C ALA A 89 -14.41 -1.59 7.89
N ILE A 90 -14.26 -0.30 8.21
CA ILE A 90 -14.88 0.32 9.38
C ILE A 90 -16.41 0.37 9.23
N THR A 91 -16.91 0.76 8.05
CA THR A 91 -18.35 0.86 7.79
C THR A 91 -19.03 -0.50 7.86
N ASP A 92 -18.39 -1.53 7.35
CA ASP A 92 -18.87 -2.92 7.40
C ASP A 92 -18.67 -3.58 8.77
N ASN A 93 -18.05 -2.86 9.72
CA ASN A 93 -17.77 -3.35 11.06
C ASN A 93 -17.03 -4.71 11.08
N VAL A 94 -16.06 -4.88 10.17
CA VAL A 94 -15.25 -6.09 10.12
C VAL A 94 -14.41 -6.24 11.39
N LYS A 95 -14.12 -7.49 11.78
CA LYS A 95 -13.37 -7.77 13.02
C LYS A 95 -11.87 -7.87 12.79
N ASP A 96 -11.47 -8.29 11.61
CA ASP A 96 -10.08 -8.38 11.21
C ASP A 96 -9.87 -7.64 9.90
N TRP A 97 -8.76 -6.94 9.80
CA TRP A 97 -8.34 -6.24 8.59
C TRP A 97 -6.85 -6.47 8.34
N GLY A 98 -6.28 -5.84 7.31
CA GLY A 98 -4.89 -6.09 7.00
C GLY A 98 -4.24 -5.05 6.13
N VAL A 99 -3.01 -5.34 5.77
CA VAL A 99 -2.22 -4.63 4.75
C VAL A 99 -1.65 -5.68 3.81
N THR A 100 -1.63 -5.35 2.53
CA THR A 100 -1.05 -6.18 1.47
C THR A 100 -0.02 -5.38 0.68
N ALA A 101 1.17 -5.93 0.51
CA ALA A 101 2.17 -5.45 -0.41
C ALA A 101 2.03 -6.22 -1.72
N LEU A 102 1.69 -5.54 -2.81
CA LEU A 102 1.38 -6.17 -4.09
C LEU A 102 2.06 -5.46 -5.26
N GLN A 103 2.33 -6.22 -6.32
CA GLN A 103 2.92 -5.69 -7.54
C GLN A 103 1.96 -4.71 -8.21
N ALA A 104 2.46 -3.56 -8.65
CA ALA A 104 1.70 -2.67 -9.51
C ALA A 104 1.52 -3.29 -10.89
N ILE A 105 0.29 -3.31 -11.38
CA ILE A 105 -0.10 -3.71 -12.73
C ILE A 105 -1.15 -2.74 -13.29
N GLU A 106 -1.65 -2.98 -14.50
CA GLU A 106 -2.71 -2.15 -15.09
C GLU A 106 -3.97 -2.11 -14.22
N GLU A 107 -4.33 -3.23 -13.65
CA GLU A 107 -5.50 -3.38 -12.81
C GLU A 107 -5.20 -2.97 -11.36
N MET A 108 -6.03 -2.08 -10.80
CA MET A 108 -5.82 -1.54 -9.46
C MET A 108 -5.89 -2.62 -8.39
N ASP A 109 -4.87 -2.68 -7.54
CA ASP A 109 -4.75 -3.57 -6.38
C ASP A 109 -5.01 -5.05 -6.70
N ALA A 110 -4.59 -5.51 -7.90
CA ALA A 110 -4.84 -6.85 -8.39
C ALA A 110 -3.55 -7.63 -8.75
N GLY A 111 -2.38 -7.05 -8.51
CA GLY A 111 -1.12 -7.70 -8.81
C GLY A 111 -0.71 -8.76 -7.80
N ASP A 112 0.35 -9.49 -8.16
CA ASP A 112 0.90 -10.57 -7.35
C ASP A 112 1.35 -10.07 -5.96
N ILE A 113 1.15 -10.92 -4.96
CA ILE A 113 1.35 -10.60 -3.55
C ILE A 113 2.81 -10.85 -3.16
N TRP A 114 3.47 -9.80 -2.71
CA TRP A 114 4.81 -9.86 -2.13
C TRP A 114 4.78 -10.19 -0.64
N ALA A 115 3.83 -9.64 0.10
CA ALA A 115 3.62 -9.90 1.51
C ALA A 115 2.20 -9.47 1.92
N SER A 116 1.64 -10.10 2.95
CA SER A 116 0.38 -9.66 3.55
C SER A 116 0.36 -10.00 5.03
N ALA A 117 -0.32 -9.19 5.84
CA ALA A 117 -0.56 -9.49 7.24
C ALA A 117 -1.86 -8.85 7.71
N ASN A 118 -2.58 -9.57 8.55
CA ASN A 118 -3.84 -9.13 9.14
C ASN A 118 -3.63 -8.68 10.59
N PHE A 119 -4.55 -7.86 11.07
CA PHE A 119 -4.61 -7.39 12.45
C PHE A 119 -6.06 -7.28 12.92
N PRO A 120 -6.34 -7.47 14.22
CA PRO A 120 -7.68 -7.28 14.76
C PRO A 120 -8.07 -5.80 14.73
N MET A 121 -9.29 -5.54 14.30
CA MET A 121 -9.89 -4.20 14.27
C MET A 121 -10.39 -3.83 15.65
N ARG A 122 -9.79 -2.80 16.25
CA ARG A 122 -10.31 -2.24 17.51
C ARG A 122 -11.35 -1.15 17.29
N SER A 123 -12.18 -0.90 18.29
CA SER A 123 -13.12 0.21 18.25
C SER A 123 -12.40 1.54 18.46
N ALA A 124 -12.06 2.20 17.36
CA ALA A 124 -11.32 3.46 17.35
C ALA A 124 -11.59 4.26 16.07
N SER A 125 -11.19 5.53 16.06
CA SER A 125 -11.28 6.34 14.85
C SER A 125 -10.37 5.78 13.73
N LYS A 126 -10.76 6.00 12.47
CA LYS A 126 -9.92 5.67 11.29
C LYS A 126 -8.49 6.19 11.44
N ALA A 127 -8.34 7.45 11.86
CA ALA A 127 -7.01 8.06 12.02
C ALA A 127 -6.15 7.34 13.07
N SER A 128 -6.77 6.81 14.13
CA SER A 128 -6.07 6.04 15.15
C SER A 128 -5.64 4.67 14.61
N ILE A 129 -6.53 3.93 13.95
CA ILE A 129 -6.25 2.63 13.35
C ILE A 129 -5.16 2.78 12.27
N TYR A 130 -5.28 3.79 11.40
CA TYR A 130 -4.28 4.03 10.36
C TYR A 130 -2.89 4.32 10.93
N ARG A 131 -2.80 5.19 11.94
CA ARG A 131 -1.51 5.56 12.56
C ARG A 131 -0.86 4.42 13.36
N GLN A 132 -1.63 3.48 13.85
CA GLN A 132 -1.12 2.39 14.69
C GLN A 132 -1.07 1.06 13.93
N GLU A 133 -2.21 0.42 13.74
CA GLU A 133 -2.29 -0.94 13.18
C GLU A 133 -1.80 -0.97 11.72
N VAL A 134 -2.37 -0.10 10.87
CA VAL A 134 -1.99 -0.06 9.44
C VAL A 134 -0.54 0.33 9.28
N THR A 135 -0.08 1.41 9.94
CA THR A 135 1.30 1.87 9.80
C THR A 135 2.30 0.84 10.31
N ARG A 136 2.06 0.20 11.46
CA ARG A 136 2.95 -0.84 12.00
C ARG A 136 3.05 -2.01 11.03
N THR A 137 1.92 -2.53 10.59
CA THR A 137 1.87 -3.65 9.65
C THR A 137 2.52 -3.29 8.32
N ALA A 138 2.22 -2.13 7.76
CA ALA A 138 2.81 -1.66 6.51
C ALA A 138 4.33 -1.56 6.57
N ILE A 139 4.89 -1.06 7.66
CA ILE A 139 6.35 -0.96 7.84
C ILE A 139 6.98 -2.36 7.89
N THR A 140 6.39 -3.29 8.64
CA THR A 140 6.87 -4.69 8.67
C THR A 140 6.86 -5.29 7.26
N LEU A 141 5.74 -5.16 6.54
CA LEU A 141 5.62 -5.71 5.18
C LEU A 141 6.58 -5.05 4.19
N MET A 142 6.85 -3.75 4.30
CA MET A 142 7.84 -3.10 3.45
C MET A 142 9.25 -3.66 3.68
N ARG A 143 9.65 -3.89 4.92
CA ARG A 143 10.94 -4.52 5.24
C ARG A 143 11.02 -5.93 4.67
N ASP A 144 10.02 -6.77 4.93
CA ASP A 144 9.95 -8.14 4.40
C ASP A 144 9.99 -8.13 2.86
N THR A 145 9.30 -7.20 2.23
CA THR A 145 9.28 -7.05 0.76
C THR A 145 10.66 -6.66 0.23
N VAL A 146 11.33 -5.72 0.88
CA VAL A 146 12.70 -5.31 0.50
C VAL A 146 13.68 -6.48 0.61
N GLU A 147 13.60 -7.27 1.69
CA GLU A 147 14.42 -8.47 1.87
C GLU A 147 14.14 -9.51 0.78
N ARG A 148 12.87 -9.73 0.42
CA ARG A 148 12.45 -10.64 -0.66
C ARG A 148 12.97 -10.20 -2.02
N VAL A 149 12.85 -8.91 -2.34
CA VAL A 149 13.43 -8.35 -3.58
C VAL A 149 14.95 -8.50 -3.59
N ALA A 150 15.62 -8.15 -2.50
CA ALA A 150 17.07 -8.24 -2.39
C ALA A 150 17.60 -9.67 -2.51
N SER A 151 16.83 -10.67 -2.07
CA SER A 151 17.21 -12.08 -2.18
C SER A 151 17.29 -12.57 -3.64
N GLY A 152 16.51 -11.96 -4.54
CA GLY A 152 16.40 -12.37 -5.94
C GLY A 152 15.80 -13.77 -6.16
N THR A 153 15.37 -14.45 -5.10
CA THR A 153 14.86 -15.82 -5.15
C THR A 153 13.38 -15.94 -4.84
N PHE A 154 12.77 -14.88 -4.33
CA PHE A 154 11.35 -14.87 -4.00
C PHE A 154 10.49 -14.65 -5.24
N THR A 155 9.48 -15.47 -5.42
CA THR A 155 8.45 -15.30 -6.45
C THR A 155 7.17 -14.82 -5.78
N PRO A 156 6.62 -13.66 -6.16
CA PRO A 156 5.34 -13.19 -5.63
C PRO A 156 4.22 -14.18 -5.92
N GLU A 157 3.29 -14.29 -4.99
CA GLU A 157 2.17 -15.21 -5.11
C GLU A 157 1.05 -14.56 -5.95
N PRO A 158 0.55 -15.21 -7.01
CA PRO A 158 -0.65 -14.72 -7.68
C PRO A 158 -1.84 -14.79 -6.73
N LEU A 159 -2.71 -13.79 -6.79
CA LEU A 159 -3.94 -13.78 -6.02
C LEU A 159 -4.92 -14.80 -6.61
N ASP A 160 -5.23 -15.84 -5.85
CA ASP A 160 -6.22 -16.86 -6.23
C ASP A 160 -7.57 -16.55 -5.57
N TYR A 161 -8.45 -15.90 -6.31
CA TYR A 161 -9.78 -15.55 -5.83
C TYR A 161 -10.68 -16.78 -5.51
N ALA A 162 -10.31 -17.98 -5.95
CA ALA A 162 -11.06 -19.19 -5.65
C ALA A 162 -10.62 -19.83 -4.32
N GLN A 163 -9.37 -19.64 -3.92
CA GLN A 163 -8.79 -20.22 -2.69
C GLN A 163 -8.71 -19.23 -1.54
N ASP A 164 -8.50 -17.96 -1.86
CA ASP A 164 -8.44 -16.89 -0.86
C ASP A 164 -9.88 -16.47 -0.51
N ASP A 165 -10.20 -16.41 0.78
CA ASP A 165 -11.47 -15.84 1.28
C ASP A 165 -11.43 -14.32 1.11
N VAL A 166 -11.49 -13.91 -0.15
CA VAL A 166 -11.22 -12.55 -0.55
C VAL A 166 -12.47 -11.86 -1.05
N ARG A 167 -12.58 -10.62 -0.66
CA ARG A 167 -13.60 -9.72 -1.19
C ARG A 167 -13.31 -9.28 -2.63
N GLY A 168 -12.70 -10.02 -3.49
CA GLY A 168 -12.28 -9.78 -4.87
C GLY A 168 -12.91 -8.64 -5.69
N THR A 169 -13.82 -7.90 -5.07
CA THR A 169 -14.57 -6.81 -5.69
C THR A 169 -13.86 -5.49 -5.50
N LEU A 170 -13.60 -4.80 -6.60
CA LEU A 170 -13.15 -3.41 -6.59
C LEU A 170 -14.22 -2.51 -5.95
N ARG A 171 -13.91 -1.92 -4.82
CA ARG A 171 -14.82 -0.98 -4.14
C ARG A 171 -14.51 0.47 -4.56
N PRO A 172 -15.55 1.29 -4.75
CA PRO A 172 -15.37 2.67 -5.16
C PRO A 172 -14.82 3.55 -4.03
N LEU A 173 -14.37 4.75 -4.40
CA LEU A 173 -14.08 5.78 -3.44
C LEU A 173 -15.31 6.06 -2.57
N MET A 174 -15.17 5.92 -1.26
CA MET A 174 -16.25 6.23 -0.32
C MET A 174 -16.52 7.72 -0.29
N ARG A 175 -17.75 8.12 -0.58
CA ARG A 175 -18.22 9.50 -0.49
C ARG A 175 -18.71 9.80 0.92
N GLN A 176 -18.83 11.07 1.26
CA GLN A 176 -19.35 11.47 2.57
C GLN A 176 -20.78 10.97 2.81
N THR A 177 -21.58 10.83 1.75
CA THR A 177 -22.94 10.27 1.77
C THR A 177 -22.98 8.79 2.10
N ASP A 178 -21.90 8.05 1.80
CA ASP A 178 -21.80 6.61 2.04
C ASP A 178 -21.40 6.31 3.49
N ARG A 179 -20.91 7.32 4.19
CA ARG A 179 -20.65 7.27 5.63
C ARG A 179 -21.98 7.36 6.39
N SER A 180 -22.77 6.29 6.29
CA SER A 180 -24.06 6.22 6.96
C SER A 180 -23.90 6.46 8.47
N ILE A 181 -24.78 7.20 9.00
CA ILE A 181 -25.34 7.48 10.35
C ILE A 181 -24.75 6.71 11.57
N GLY A 182 -24.05 5.60 11.39
CA GLY A 182 -23.37 4.86 12.47
C GLY A 182 -22.17 5.60 13.11
N THR A 183 -21.68 6.66 12.50
CA THR A 183 -20.60 7.49 13.07
C THR A 183 -21.11 8.65 13.94
N ALA A 184 -22.39 8.96 13.89
CA ALA A 184 -23.00 10.01 14.73
C ALA A 184 -23.14 9.62 16.21
N THR A 185 -22.94 8.36 16.56
CA THR A 185 -23.10 7.86 17.94
C THR A 185 -21.76 7.69 18.68
N ARG A 186 -20.67 8.24 18.16
CA ARG A 186 -19.34 8.17 18.79
C ARG A 186 -18.71 9.54 18.91
N LEU A 187 -19.37 10.40 19.70
CA LEU A 187 -18.74 11.51 20.39
C LEU A 187 -18.26 11.04 21.76
#